data_0935a64f59506aece7620d5c056956a4
#
_entry.id   0935a64f59506aece7620d5c056956a4
#
_cell.length_a   1.000
_cell.length_b   1.000
_cell.length_c   1.000
_cell.angle_alpha   90.00
_cell.angle_beta   90.00
_cell.angle_gamma   90.00
#
_symmetry.space_group_name_H-M   'P 1'
#
loop_
_entity.id
_entity.type
_entity.pdbx_description
1 polymer ?
#
loop_
_entity_poly.entity_id
_entity_poly.type
_entity_poly.pdbx_seq_one_letter_code
_entity_poly.pdbx_strand_id
1 'polypeptide(L)'
;AGDYNRTLKKQVMYMDFDMGDMGGGSLPEGTDMSSMDEGFEVGRSNNWSLGFNASMPLVNASLWKSLSISALDVELAVEQARSSKIAMVNQVKKSFYAVLLASDSYRVFKQSYDNAMENYLDIKRKYEQGTVAEYDLIRADVTVKNTEPNLLQAENSLTLAKWQLKALLGMDLDLNLSLIHI
;
A
#
# COMPACT_ATOMS: atom_id res chain seq x y z
N ALA A 1 35.13 10.46 5.17
CA ALA A 1 34.72 10.95 3.85
C ALA A 1 35.98 11.45 3.14
N GLY A 2 36.16 11.13 1.89
CA GLY A 2 37.23 11.63 1.04
C GLY A 2 36.64 12.32 -0.14
N ASP A 3 37.06 13.54 -0.37
CA ASP A 3 36.62 14.35 -1.52
C ASP A 3 37.77 14.54 -2.50
N TYR A 4 37.48 14.29 -3.77
CA TYR A 4 38.37 14.59 -4.88
C TYR A 4 37.75 15.65 -5.76
N ASN A 5 38.47 16.77 -5.92
CA ASN A 5 38.04 17.86 -6.78
C ASN A 5 39.12 18.15 -7.83
N ARG A 6 38.73 18.04 -9.11
CA ARG A 6 39.60 18.36 -10.24
C ARG A 6 39.17 19.69 -10.83
N THR A 7 40.05 20.68 -10.78
CA THR A 7 39.85 21.98 -11.43
C THR A 7 40.20 21.85 -12.91
N LEU A 8 39.19 21.89 -13.78
CA LEU A 8 39.38 21.78 -15.24
C LEU A 8 39.97 23.04 -15.87
N LYS A 9 39.78 24.19 -15.24
CA LYS A 9 40.32 25.49 -15.70
C LYS A 9 40.87 26.19 -14.48
N LYS A 10 42.19 26.43 -14.50
CA LYS A 10 42.87 27.18 -13.45
C LYS A 10 42.54 28.68 -13.60
N GLN A 11 42.57 29.38 -12.49
CA GLN A 11 42.33 30.81 -12.48
C GLN A 11 43.63 31.49 -12.98
N VAL A 12 43.50 32.29 -14.01
CA VAL A 12 44.58 33.12 -14.56
C VAL A 12 44.58 34.45 -13.83
N MET A 13 45.68 34.80 -13.20
CA MET A 13 45.84 36.06 -12.53
C MET A 13 46.67 36.97 -13.42
N TYR A 14 46.10 38.10 -13.81
CA TYR A 14 46.82 39.15 -14.52
C TYR A 14 47.35 40.13 -13.48
N MET A 15 48.66 40.37 -13.49
CA MET A 15 49.25 41.44 -12.71
C MET A 15 49.37 42.69 -13.64
N ASP A 16 48.53 43.64 -13.35
CA ASP A 16 48.71 44.96 -13.97
C ASP A 16 49.82 45.71 -13.21
N PHE A 17 50.98 45.76 -13.79
CA PHE A 17 52.09 46.56 -13.28
C PHE A 17 51.99 47.97 -13.88
N ASP A 18 51.36 48.88 -13.15
CA ASP A 18 51.44 50.30 -13.49
C ASP A 18 52.83 50.83 -13.24
N MET A 19 53.61 50.96 -14.33
CA MET A 19 54.99 51.46 -14.28
C MET A 19 55.05 53.03 -14.21
N GLY A 20 53.97 53.69 -13.88
CA GLY A 20 53.89 55.15 -13.85
C GLY A 20 54.64 55.84 -12.74
N ASP A 21 55.10 55.08 -11.65
CA ASP A 21 55.68 55.70 -10.45
C ASP A 21 57.12 55.25 -10.12
N MET A 22 57.78 54.52 -11.02
CA MET A 22 59.19 54.20 -10.84
C MET A 22 60.08 55.13 -11.66
N GLY A 23 60.57 56.13 -10.99
CA GLY A 23 61.52 57.11 -11.57
C GLY A 23 62.72 56.51 -12.24
N GLY A 24 62.88 56.78 -13.56
CA GLY A 24 64.08 56.92 -14.29
C GLY A 24 65.18 55.84 -14.28
N GLY A 25 64.85 54.55 -14.10
CA GLY A 25 65.82 53.47 -14.27
C GLY A 25 65.62 52.82 -15.65
N SER A 26 66.62 52.92 -16.55
CA SER A 26 66.65 52.23 -17.82
C SER A 26 66.62 50.71 -17.60
N LEU A 27 65.64 50.01 -18.15
CA LEU A 27 65.59 48.54 -18.18
C LEU A 27 66.82 47.99 -18.94
N PRO A 28 67.37 46.84 -18.51
CA PRO A 28 68.43 46.18 -19.26
C PRO A 28 67.96 45.81 -20.68
N GLU A 29 68.77 46.12 -21.68
CA GLU A 29 68.56 45.83 -23.08
C GLU A 29 68.39 44.30 -23.26
N GLY A 30 67.18 43.81 -23.61
CA GLY A 30 66.94 42.39 -23.79
C GLY A 30 65.76 41.81 -23.00
N THR A 31 65.03 42.65 -22.25
CA THR A 31 63.85 42.16 -21.55
C THR A 31 62.66 42.10 -22.51
N ASP A 32 62.30 40.90 -22.96
CA ASP A 32 61.16 40.68 -23.84
C ASP A 32 59.87 40.86 -23.04
N MET A 33 59.22 41.98 -23.25
CA MET A 33 57.96 42.31 -22.58
C MET A 33 56.73 41.57 -23.11
N SER A 34 56.90 40.74 -24.13
CA SER A 34 55.80 39.96 -24.69
C SER A 34 55.30 38.85 -23.77
N SER A 35 56.13 38.43 -22.77
CA SER A 35 55.76 37.40 -21.81
C SER A 35 55.01 37.92 -20.58
N MET A 36 54.87 39.25 -20.41
CA MET A 36 54.15 39.82 -19.25
C MET A 36 52.64 39.94 -19.45
N ASP A 37 52.19 39.78 -20.68
CA ASP A 37 50.72 39.81 -21.02
C ASP A 37 50.08 38.43 -20.91
N GLU A 38 50.90 37.36 -20.73
CA GLU A 38 50.39 36.04 -20.41
C GLU A 38 50.18 35.91 -18.90
N GLY A 39 48.94 36.08 -18.45
CA GLY A 39 48.62 35.85 -17.06
C GLY A 39 49.10 34.48 -16.59
N PHE A 40 49.63 34.38 -15.39
CA PHE A 40 50.11 33.09 -14.86
C PHE A 40 48.97 32.33 -14.17
N GLU A 41 48.90 31.05 -14.46
CA GLU A 41 47.93 30.14 -13.87
C GLU A 41 48.22 29.86 -12.39
N VAL A 42 47.32 30.29 -11.50
CA VAL A 42 47.40 30.08 -10.07
C VAL A 42 46.44 28.98 -9.65
N GLY A 43 46.91 28.03 -8.96
CA GLY A 43 46.08 26.98 -8.35
C GLY A 43 46.58 25.55 -8.62
N ARG A 44 46.07 24.63 -7.80
CA ARG A 44 46.33 23.21 -7.97
C ARG A 44 45.29 22.59 -8.87
N SER A 45 45.71 21.82 -9.87
CA SER A 45 44.83 21.10 -10.77
C SER A 45 44.07 19.95 -10.08
N ASN A 46 44.67 19.36 -9.06
CA ASN A 46 44.10 18.24 -8.29
C ASN A 46 44.15 18.58 -6.81
N ASN A 47 43.00 18.53 -6.16
CA ASN A 47 42.88 18.71 -4.72
C ASN A 47 42.32 17.42 -4.09
N TRP A 48 43.09 16.79 -3.22
CA TRP A 48 42.69 15.63 -2.46
C TRP A 48 42.55 16.04 -1.01
N SER A 49 41.37 15.82 -0.44
CA SER A 49 41.12 15.95 0.98
C SER A 49 40.63 14.63 1.56
N LEU A 50 41.34 14.11 2.52
CA LEU A 50 40.93 12.94 3.26
C LEU A 50 40.76 13.34 4.73
N GLY A 51 39.51 13.28 5.19
CA GLY A 51 39.16 13.61 6.57
C GLY A 51 38.56 12.38 7.27
N PHE A 52 39.18 11.96 8.38
CA PHE A 52 38.61 11.00 9.31
C PHE A 52 38.02 11.76 10.49
N ASN A 53 36.74 11.62 10.73
CA ASN A 53 36.06 12.22 11.87
C ASN A 53 35.45 11.10 12.72
N ALA A 54 35.92 10.87 13.90
CA ALA A 54 35.39 9.94 14.89
C ALA A 54 34.90 10.74 16.09
N SER A 55 33.60 10.77 16.34
CA SER A 55 33.02 11.38 17.51
C SER A 55 32.34 10.33 18.37
N MET A 56 32.70 10.20 19.63
CA MET A 56 32.12 9.31 20.60
C MET A 56 31.50 10.16 21.72
N PRO A 57 30.15 10.29 21.80
CA PRO A 57 29.52 11.01 22.89
C PRO A 57 29.62 10.17 24.17
N LEU A 58 30.45 10.59 25.11
CA LEU A 58 30.68 9.91 26.40
C LEU A 58 29.50 10.15 27.38
N VAL A 59 28.91 11.32 27.34
CA VAL A 59 27.73 11.66 28.16
C VAL A 59 26.71 12.37 27.29
N ASN A 60 25.63 11.69 26.98
CA ASN A 60 24.54 12.27 26.21
C ASN A 60 23.20 11.83 26.81
N ALA A 61 22.48 12.77 27.41
CA ALA A 61 21.17 12.51 28.02
C ALA A 61 20.14 11.99 27.01
N SER A 62 20.25 12.38 25.73
CA SER A 62 19.35 11.89 24.67
C SER A 62 19.56 10.41 24.37
N LEU A 63 20.80 9.89 24.44
CA LEU A 63 21.08 8.46 24.28
C LEU A 63 20.44 7.61 25.40
N TRP A 64 20.53 8.07 26.65
CA TRP A 64 19.92 7.37 27.77
C TRP A 64 18.38 7.36 27.66
N LYS A 65 17.81 8.47 27.20
CA LYS A 65 16.37 8.55 26.94
C LYS A 65 15.94 7.68 25.75
N SER A 66 16.74 7.61 24.68
CA SER A 66 16.42 6.75 23.52
C SER A 66 16.45 5.26 23.86
N LEU A 67 17.35 4.82 24.76
CA LEU A 67 17.34 3.45 25.28
C LEU A 67 16.07 3.15 26.09
N SER A 68 15.62 4.10 26.92
CA SER A 68 14.36 3.96 27.66
C SER A 68 13.15 3.91 26.71
N ILE A 69 13.13 4.75 25.66
CA ILE A 69 12.09 4.74 24.62
C ILE A 69 12.09 3.42 23.88
N SER A 70 13.27 2.90 23.50
CA SER A 70 13.39 1.62 22.82
C SER A 70 12.83 0.44 23.64
N ALA A 71 12.99 0.47 24.97
CA ALA A 71 12.37 -0.52 25.86
C ALA A 71 10.84 -0.43 25.84
N LEU A 72 10.28 0.79 25.84
CA LEU A 72 8.83 1.00 25.72
C LEU A 72 8.29 0.62 24.33
N ASP A 73 9.08 0.80 23.28
CA ASP A 73 8.72 0.39 21.93
C ASP A 73 8.54 -1.13 21.82
N VAL A 74 9.35 -1.91 22.55
CA VAL A 74 9.18 -3.37 22.63
C VAL A 74 7.86 -3.73 23.32
N GLU A 75 7.55 -3.07 24.43
CA GLU A 75 6.28 -3.30 25.14
C GLU A 75 5.08 -2.91 24.26
N LEU A 76 5.17 -1.77 23.56
CA LEU A 76 4.17 -1.35 22.59
C LEU A 76 3.97 -2.39 21.48
N ALA A 77 5.06 -2.94 20.93
CA ALA A 77 4.98 -3.97 19.89
C ALA A 77 4.29 -5.25 20.39
N VAL A 78 4.52 -5.65 21.64
CA VAL A 78 3.84 -6.80 22.28
C VAL A 78 2.34 -6.54 22.42
N GLU A 79 1.95 -5.35 22.88
CA GLU A 79 0.52 -5.00 23.00
C GLU A 79 -0.16 -4.83 21.64
N GLN A 80 0.55 -4.33 20.63
CA GLN A 80 0.04 -4.30 19.25
C GLN A 80 -0.19 -5.71 18.69
N ALA A 81 0.72 -6.65 18.94
CA ALA A 81 0.56 -8.05 18.54
C ALA A 81 -0.66 -8.69 19.23
N ARG A 82 -0.86 -8.41 20.52
CA ARG A 82 -2.04 -8.85 21.28
C ARG A 82 -3.33 -8.27 20.71
N SER A 83 -3.35 -6.97 20.45
CA SER A 83 -4.50 -6.29 19.83
C SER A 83 -4.84 -6.87 18.44
N SER A 84 -3.82 -7.10 17.61
CA SER A 84 -3.98 -7.72 16.30
C SER A 84 -4.59 -9.14 16.41
N LYS A 85 -4.14 -9.95 17.36
CA LYS A 85 -4.71 -11.28 17.61
C LYS A 85 -6.19 -11.20 17.99
N ILE A 86 -6.57 -10.28 18.87
CA ILE A 86 -7.97 -10.09 19.28
C ILE A 86 -8.81 -9.61 18.09
N ALA A 87 -8.30 -8.69 17.28
CA ALA A 87 -8.97 -8.20 16.08
C ALA A 87 -9.22 -9.34 15.07
N MET A 88 -8.22 -10.21 14.86
CA MET A 88 -8.35 -11.39 14.00
C MET A 88 -9.44 -12.34 14.49
N VAL A 89 -9.46 -12.68 15.78
CA VAL A 89 -10.51 -13.54 16.37
C VAL A 89 -11.90 -12.93 16.19
N ASN A 90 -12.04 -11.62 16.39
CA ASN A 90 -13.31 -10.93 16.18
C ASN A 90 -13.73 -10.94 14.70
N GLN A 91 -12.78 -10.79 13.79
CA GLN A 91 -13.05 -10.84 12.35
C GLN A 91 -13.51 -12.24 11.91
N VAL A 92 -12.89 -13.30 12.41
CA VAL A 92 -13.33 -14.69 12.17
C VAL A 92 -14.74 -14.91 12.69
N LYS A 93 -15.04 -14.47 13.91
CA LYS A 93 -16.41 -14.57 14.48
C LYS A 93 -17.44 -13.86 13.62
N LYS A 94 -17.14 -12.63 13.19
CA LYS A 94 -18.05 -11.87 12.29
C LYS A 94 -18.29 -12.59 10.97
N SER A 95 -17.23 -13.10 10.34
CA SER A 95 -17.36 -13.86 9.09
C SER A 95 -18.15 -15.15 9.27
N PHE A 96 -17.98 -15.84 10.40
CA PHE A 96 -18.76 -17.03 10.72
C PHE A 96 -20.27 -16.72 10.84
N TYR A 97 -20.62 -15.68 11.60
CA TYR A 97 -22.04 -15.26 11.70
C TYR A 97 -22.59 -14.75 10.38
N ALA A 98 -21.78 -14.14 9.54
CA ALA A 98 -22.19 -13.74 8.19
C ALA A 98 -22.55 -14.96 7.31
N VAL A 99 -21.79 -16.07 7.42
CA VAL A 99 -22.12 -17.32 6.72
C VAL A 99 -23.42 -17.94 7.24
N LEU A 100 -23.66 -17.93 8.56
CA LEU A 100 -24.91 -18.42 9.14
C LEU A 100 -26.10 -17.59 8.64
N LEU A 101 -25.97 -16.25 8.67
CA LEU A 101 -27.01 -15.36 8.17
C LEU A 101 -27.30 -15.60 6.68
N ALA A 102 -26.26 -15.75 5.85
CA ALA A 102 -26.42 -16.04 4.43
C ALA A 102 -27.09 -17.41 4.19
N SER A 103 -26.77 -18.41 5.02
CA SER A 103 -27.39 -19.75 4.97
C SER A 103 -28.88 -19.70 5.31
N ASP A 104 -29.24 -18.98 6.37
CA ASP A 104 -30.64 -18.82 6.77
C ASP A 104 -31.42 -17.99 5.73
N SER A 105 -30.81 -16.95 5.18
CA SER A 105 -31.40 -16.16 4.10
C SER A 105 -31.68 -17.03 2.87
N TYR A 106 -30.71 -17.85 2.44
CA TYR A 106 -30.90 -18.78 1.33
C TYR A 106 -32.07 -19.74 1.60
N ARG A 107 -32.16 -20.29 2.82
CA ARG A 107 -33.26 -21.20 3.21
C ARG A 107 -34.63 -20.50 3.10
N VAL A 108 -34.73 -19.25 3.55
CA VAL A 108 -35.97 -18.47 3.48
C VAL A 108 -36.38 -18.15 2.02
N PHE A 109 -35.40 -17.72 1.19
CA PHE A 109 -35.71 -17.46 -0.23
C PHE A 109 -36.05 -18.73 -0.99
N LYS A 110 -35.41 -19.86 -0.68
CA LYS A 110 -35.75 -21.16 -1.24
C LYS A 110 -37.16 -21.57 -0.88
N GLN A 111 -37.54 -21.44 0.38
CA GLN A 111 -38.92 -21.73 0.82
C GLN A 111 -39.94 -20.82 0.15
N SER A 112 -39.61 -19.54 -0.03
CA SER A 112 -40.48 -18.59 -0.75
C SER A 112 -40.66 -18.98 -2.22
N TYR A 113 -39.57 -19.41 -2.87
CA TYR A 113 -39.64 -19.90 -4.25
C TYR A 113 -40.43 -21.20 -4.35
N ASP A 114 -40.19 -22.16 -3.46
CA ASP A 114 -40.91 -23.45 -3.41
C ASP A 114 -42.44 -23.22 -3.22
N ASN A 115 -42.81 -22.31 -2.31
CA ASN A 115 -44.22 -21.94 -2.10
C ASN A 115 -44.84 -21.26 -3.34
N ALA A 116 -44.11 -20.38 -4.01
CA ALA A 116 -44.58 -19.73 -5.23
C ALA A 116 -44.78 -20.75 -6.36
N MET A 117 -43.87 -21.70 -6.50
CA MET A 117 -43.92 -22.78 -7.47
C MET A 117 -45.09 -23.73 -7.20
N GLU A 118 -45.31 -24.12 -5.95
CA GLU A 118 -46.44 -24.95 -5.54
C GLU A 118 -47.78 -24.27 -5.87
N ASN A 119 -47.90 -22.98 -5.53
CA ASN A 119 -49.06 -22.18 -5.89
C ASN A 119 -49.30 -22.09 -7.41
N TYR A 120 -48.21 -21.90 -8.19
CA TYR A 120 -48.31 -21.90 -9.65
C TYR A 120 -48.82 -23.26 -10.18
N LEU A 121 -48.27 -24.37 -9.67
CA LEU A 121 -48.70 -25.71 -10.09
C LEU A 121 -50.16 -25.98 -9.73
N ASP A 122 -50.65 -25.48 -8.60
CA ASP A 122 -52.06 -25.61 -8.20
C ASP A 122 -52.98 -24.80 -9.08
N ILE A 123 -52.63 -23.53 -9.39
CA ILE A 123 -53.39 -22.69 -10.31
C ILE A 123 -53.37 -23.29 -11.72
N LYS A 124 -52.24 -23.84 -12.18
CA LYS A 124 -52.15 -24.52 -13.48
C LYS A 124 -53.12 -25.70 -13.61
N ARG A 125 -53.17 -26.57 -12.60
CA ARG A 125 -54.14 -27.68 -12.55
C ARG A 125 -55.59 -27.17 -12.60
N LYS A 126 -55.92 -26.11 -11.88
CA LYS A 126 -57.27 -25.49 -11.88
C LYS A 126 -57.60 -24.85 -13.22
N TYR A 127 -56.64 -24.25 -13.90
CA TYR A 127 -56.77 -23.72 -15.25
C TYR A 127 -57.06 -24.83 -16.26
N GLU A 128 -56.31 -25.93 -16.21
CA GLU A 128 -56.54 -27.12 -17.04
C GLU A 128 -57.94 -27.72 -16.86
N GLN A 129 -58.53 -27.55 -15.66
CA GLN A 129 -59.93 -27.95 -15.36
C GLN A 129 -60.98 -26.89 -15.73
N GLY A 130 -60.54 -25.74 -16.26
CA GLY A 130 -61.43 -24.65 -16.65
C GLY A 130 -62.03 -23.87 -15.49
N THR A 131 -61.50 -24.00 -14.26
CA THR A 131 -62.07 -23.35 -13.04
C THR A 131 -61.42 -22.00 -12.72
N VAL A 132 -60.32 -21.65 -13.38
CA VAL A 132 -59.55 -20.40 -13.14
C VAL A 132 -59.23 -19.75 -14.49
N ALA A 133 -59.18 -18.41 -14.51
CA ALA A 133 -58.85 -17.63 -15.70
C ALA A 133 -57.37 -17.70 -16.08
N GLU A 134 -57.04 -17.56 -17.36
CA GLU A 134 -55.66 -17.49 -17.86
C GLU A 134 -54.83 -16.37 -17.19
N TYR A 135 -55.48 -15.26 -16.86
CA TYR A 135 -54.83 -14.15 -16.14
C TYR A 135 -54.21 -14.59 -14.81
N ASP A 136 -54.92 -15.45 -14.05
CA ASP A 136 -54.42 -15.92 -12.75
C ASP A 136 -53.21 -16.86 -12.93
N LEU A 137 -53.23 -17.67 -14.01
CA LEU A 137 -52.05 -18.50 -14.35
C LEU A 137 -50.84 -17.65 -14.71
N ILE A 138 -50.99 -16.64 -15.55
CA ILE A 138 -49.92 -15.71 -15.93
C ILE A 138 -49.38 -14.97 -14.68
N ARG A 139 -50.27 -14.52 -13.80
CA ARG A 139 -49.89 -13.85 -12.56
C ARG A 139 -49.03 -14.75 -11.64
N ALA A 140 -49.43 -16.01 -11.51
CA ALA A 140 -48.69 -16.97 -10.72
C ALA A 140 -47.31 -17.28 -11.34
N ASP A 141 -47.21 -17.42 -12.66
CA ASP A 141 -45.94 -17.61 -13.38
C ASP A 141 -45.00 -16.41 -13.19
N VAL A 142 -45.52 -15.19 -13.31
CA VAL A 142 -44.75 -13.96 -13.04
C VAL A 142 -44.24 -13.93 -11.60
N THR A 143 -45.02 -14.40 -10.63
CA THR A 143 -44.61 -14.46 -9.23
C THR A 143 -43.44 -15.40 -9.03
N VAL A 144 -43.45 -16.58 -9.64
CA VAL A 144 -42.34 -17.54 -9.60
C VAL A 144 -41.07 -16.91 -10.21
N LYS A 145 -41.21 -16.33 -11.44
CA LYS A 145 -40.08 -15.68 -12.14
C LYS A 145 -39.49 -14.49 -11.40
N ASN A 146 -40.27 -13.79 -10.59
CA ASN A 146 -39.79 -12.68 -9.76
C ASN A 146 -39.10 -13.16 -8.47
N THR A 147 -39.38 -14.37 -7.99
CA THR A 147 -38.71 -14.94 -6.82
C THR A 147 -37.37 -15.62 -7.16
N GLU A 148 -37.25 -16.14 -8.39
CA GLU A 148 -36.04 -16.85 -8.86
C GLU A 148 -34.74 -16.03 -8.75
N PRO A 149 -34.68 -14.76 -9.20
CA PRO A 149 -33.45 -13.93 -9.06
C PRO A 149 -33.06 -13.73 -7.60
N ASN A 150 -34.02 -13.61 -6.67
CA ASN A 150 -33.72 -13.45 -5.25
C ASN A 150 -33.09 -14.71 -4.66
N LEU A 151 -33.55 -15.90 -5.10
CA LEU A 151 -32.93 -17.17 -4.70
C LEU A 151 -31.50 -17.29 -5.23
N LEU A 152 -31.25 -16.97 -6.50
CA LEU A 152 -29.90 -16.99 -7.10
C LEU A 152 -28.97 -15.99 -6.40
N GLN A 153 -29.45 -14.82 -6.06
CA GLN A 153 -28.67 -13.83 -5.32
C GLN A 153 -28.32 -14.33 -3.91
N ALA A 154 -29.24 -14.97 -3.23
CA ALA A 154 -28.99 -15.55 -1.90
C ALA A 154 -27.98 -16.71 -1.96
N GLU A 155 -28.03 -17.56 -2.99
CA GLU A 155 -27.06 -18.64 -3.23
C GLU A 155 -25.66 -18.10 -3.50
N ASN A 156 -25.54 -17.10 -4.35
CA ASN A 156 -24.27 -16.43 -4.63
C ASN A 156 -23.71 -15.77 -3.35
N SER A 157 -24.57 -15.10 -2.57
CA SER A 157 -24.17 -14.47 -1.30
C SER A 157 -23.65 -15.49 -0.30
N LEU A 158 -24.28 -16.66 -0.20
CA LEU A 158 -23.84 -17.76 0.65
C LEU A 158 -22.46 -18.29 0.20
N THR A 159 -22.27 -18.46 -1.09
CA THR A 159 -21.00 -18.94 -1.68
C THR A 159 -19.89 -17.94 -1.41
N LEU A 160 -20.14 -16.64 -1.62
CA LEU A 160 -19.17 -15.58 -1.32
C LEU A 160 -18.82 -15.50 0.16
N ALA A 161 -19.81 -15.60 1.06
CA ALA A 161 -19.59 -15.60 2.49
C ALA A 161 -18.72 -16.79 2.94
N LYS A 162 -18.93 -18.00 2.36
CA LYS A 162 -18.08 -19.17 2.60
C LYS A 162 -16.65 -18.95 2.11
N TRP A 163 -16.46 -18.36 0.94
CA TRP A 163 -15.12 -18.05 0.42
C TRP A 163 -14.39 -17.02 1.28
N GLN A 164 -15.08 -15.98 1.74
CA GLN A 164 -14.50 -14.99 2.66
C GLN A 164 -14.04 -15.62 3.97
N LEU A 165 -14.82 -16.53 4.54
CA LEU A 165 -14.42 -17.26 5.74
C LEU A 165 -13.20 -18.15 5.48
N LYS A 166 -13.18 -18.90 4.37
CA LYS A 166 -12.04 -19.75 3.98
C LYS A 166 -10.76 -18.93 3.80
N ALA A 167 -10.85 -17.81 3.06
CA ALA A 167 -9.72 -16.91 2.85
C ALA A 167 -9.17 -16.36 4.18
N LEU A 168 -10.05 -16.02 5.13
CA LEU A 168 -9.64 -15.53 6.44
C LEU A 168 -8.96 -16.61 7.31
N LEU A 169 -9.37 -17.88 7.14
CA LEU A 169 -8.77 -19.03 7.82
C LEU A 169 -7.50 -19.54 7.11
N GLY A 170 -7.15 -19.01 5.93
CA GLY A 170 -6.04 -19.51 5.13
C GLY A 170 -6.28 -20.90 4.54
N MET A 171 -7.56 -21.32 4.40
CA MET A 171 -7.93 -22.61 3.85
C MET A 171 -8.04 -22.55 2.33
N ASP A 172 -7.82 -23.68 1.67
CA ASP A 172 -8.05 -23.81 0.23
C ASP A 172 -9.53 -23.62 -0.10
N LEU A 173 -9.82 -22.91 -1.19
CA LEU A 173 -11.18 -22.59 -1.62
C LEU A 173 -11.98 -23.82 -2.03
N ASP A 174 -11.31 -24.88 -2.47
CA ASP A 174 -11.96 -26.12 -2.92
C ASP A 174 -12.41 -27.05 -1.78
N LEU A 175 -11.91 -26.81 -0.55
CA LEU A 175 -12.33 -27.59 0.60
C LEU A 175 -13.80 -27.35 0.95
N ASN A 176 -14.56 -28.42 1.13
CA ASN A 176 -15.97 -28.32 1.52
C ASN A 176 -16.07 -27.95 3.01
N LEU A 177 -16.55 -26.75 3.33
CA LEU A 177 -16.82 -26.33 4.71
C LEU A 177 -18.16 -26.90 5.16
N SER A 178 -18.11 -27.91 6.03
CA SER A 178 -19.27 -28.33 6.81
C SER A 178 -19.35 -27.44 8.06
N LEU A 179 -20.39 -26.61 8.13
CA LEU A 179 -20.65 -25.68 9.26
C LEU A 179 -21.07 -26.41 10.56
N ILE A 180 -21.19 -27.72 10.52
CA ILE A 180 -21.70 -28.53 11.65
C ILE A 180 -20.60 -28.87 12.66
N HIS A 181 -19.33 -28.67 12.32
CA HIS A 181 -18.17 -29.06 13.12
C HIS A 181 -17.22 -27.91 13.49
N ILE A 182 -17.70 -26.67 13.55
CA ILE A 182 -16.88 -25.55 14.06
C ILE A 182 -17.44 -25.05 15.39
#